data_0413c125c24a3f99c47629e5972da7ea
#
_entry.id   0413c125c24a3f99c47629e5972da7ea
#
_cell.length_a   1.000
_cell.length_b   1.000
_cell.length_c   1.000
_cell.angle_alpha   90.00
_cell.angle_beta   90.00
_cell.angle_gamma   90.00
#
_symmetry.space_group_name_H-M   'P 1'
#
loop_
_entity.id
_entity.type
_entity.pdbx_description
1 polymer ?
#
loop_
_entity_poly.entity_id
_entity_poly.type
_entity_poly.pdbx_seq_one_letter_code
_entity_poly.pdbx_strand_id
1 'polypeptide(L)'
;MLNQIGKKIFLDVNEKYYEYDLKDIFEFQLIKYYVGGNYNWHCDYGEAPVRGSVRKLSMSVHLPAPKEYEGGELNLINYSNYPIMVNNNLGSTIVFDSRIPHKVWPITWGTRIALVGWANGPKLR
;
A
#
# COMPACT_ATOMS: atom_id res chain seq x y z
N MET A 1 8.17 14.30 7.56
CA MET A 1 8.96 14.20 6.31
C MET A 1 8.50 13.06 5.42
N LEU A 2 8.45 11.82 5.90
CA LEU A 2 7.97 10.69 5.08
C LEU A 2 6.53 10.90 4.58
N ASN A 3 5.67 11.49 5.39
CA ASN A 3 4.29 11.78 5.01
C ASN A 3 4.21 12.76 3.84
N GLN A 4 5.08 13.76 3.82
CA GLN A 4 5.12 14.73 2.73
C GLN A 4 5.63 14.10 1.44
N ILE A 5 6.62 13.23 1.54
CA ILE A 5 7.14 12.47 0.39
C ILE A 5 6.05 11.54 -0.15
N GLY A 6 5.38 10.81 0.72
CA GLY A 6 4.29 9.91 0.34
C GLY A 6 3.15 10.64 -0.34
N LYS A 7 2.74 11.78 0.21
CA LYS A 7 1.70 12.62 -0.39
C LYS A 7 2.10 13.05 -1.80
N LYS A 8 3.34 13.50 -1.99
CA LYS A 8 3.82 13.90 -3.31
C LYS A 8 3.80 12.75 -4.30
N ILE A 9 4.21 11.56 -3.87
CA ILE A 9 4.17 10.36 -4.72
C ILE A 9 2.74 10.05 -5.15
N PHE A 10 1.78 10.08 -4.23
CA PHE A 10 0.37 9.88 -4.57
C PHE A 10 -0.13 10.89 -5.61
N LEU A 11 0.17 12.15 -5.40
CA LEU A 11 -0.30 13.20 -6.32
C LEU A 11 0.32 13.06 -7.70
N ASP A 12 1.62 12.77 -7.78
CA ASP A 12 2.33 12.60 -9.06
C ASP A 12 1.80 11.36 -9.82
N VAL A 13 1.61 10.25 -9.13
CA VAL A 13 1.10 9.02 -9.73
C VAL A 13 -0.36 9.18 -10.15
N ASN A 14 -1.16 9.85 -9.33
CA ASN A 14 -2.56 10.09 -9.65
C ASN A 14 -2.70 10.96 -10.90
N GLU A 15 -1.93 12.03 -11.00
CA GLU A 15 -1.95 12.90 -12.17
C GLU A 15 -1.59 12.15 -13.45
N LYS A 16 -0.62 11.24 -13.35
CA LYS A 16 -0.07 10.56 -14.52
C LYS A 16 -0.89 9.33 -14.96
N TYR A 17 -1.44 8.57 -14.01
CA TYR A 17 -1.99 7.25 -14.30
C TYR A 17 -3.46 7.05 -13.96
N TYR A 18 -3.97 7.69 -12.91
CA TYR A 18 -5.33 7.42 -12.41
C TYR A 18 -6.31 8.54 -12.64
N GLU A 19 -5.88 9.78 -12.46
CA GLU A 19 -6.73 10.96 -12.57
C GLU A 19 -8.00 10.86 -11.70
N TYR A 20 -7.85 10.26 -10.51
CA TYR A 20 -8.94 10.19 -9.55
C TYR A 20 -9.15 11.54 -8.87
N ASP A 21 -10.38 11.80 -8.47
CA ASP A 21 -10.70 12.93 -7.62
C ASP A 21 -10.25 12.60 -6.19
N LEU A 22 -9.20 13.26 -5.73
CA LEU A 22 -8.65 13.09 -4.40
C LEU A 22 -8.90 14.32 -3.57
N LYS A 23 -9.22 14.11 -2.28
CA LYS A 23 -9.23 15.17 -1.28
C LYS A 23 -7.86 15.24 -0.61
N ASP A 24 -7.58 16.33 0.09
CA ASP A 24 -6.34 16.46 0.86
C ASP A 24 -6.44 15.68 2.18
N ILE A 25 -6.73 14.38 2.05
CA ILE A 25 -6.87 13.45 3.17
C ILE A 25 -6.00 12.25 2.88
N PHE A 26 -4.86 12.18 3.58
CA PHE A 26 -3.88 11.11 3.41
C PHE A 26 -3.65 10.43 4.75
N GLU A 27 -3.49 9.12 4.72
CA GLU A 27 -3.17 8.29 5.88
C GLU A 27 -1.84 7.62 5.64
N PHE A 28 -0.98 7.56 6.68
CA PHE A 28 0.29 6.84 6.60
C PHE A 28 0.49 6.05 7.88
N GLN A 29 1.02 4.83 7.73
CA GLN A 29 1.26 3.93 8.85
C GLN A 29 2.56 3.16 8.62
N LEU A 30 3.41 3.12 9.65
CA LEU A 30 4.59 2.28 9.65
C LEU A 30 4.22 0.92 10.22
N ILE A 31 4.51 -0.15 9.48
CA ILE A 31 4.18 -1.50 9.88
C ILE A 31 5.44 -2.33 9.98
N LYS A 32 5.57 -3.07 11.10
CA LYS A 32 6.61 -4.08 11.29
C LYS A 32 5.96 -5.45 11.28
N TYR A 33 6.47 -6.33 10.42
CA TYR A 33 6.06 -7.73 10.39
C TYR A 33 7.15 -8.59 11.01
N TYR A 34 6.81 -9.30 12.07
CA TYR A 34 7.66 -10.28 12.72
C TYR A 34 7.40 -11.67 12.16
N VAL A 35 8.22 -12.65 12.55
CA VAL A 35 8.00 -14.04 12.14
C VAL A 35 6.56 -14.46 12.43
N GLY A 36 5.89 -15.01 11.42
CA GLY A 36 4.47 -15.37 11.47
C GLY A 36 3.53 -14.21 11.11
N GLY A 37 4.02 -12.98 11.11
CA GLY A 37 3.23 -11.81 10.72
C GLY A 37 2.82 -11.89 9.25
N ASN A 38 1.57 -11.59 8.99
CA ASN A 38 1.02 -11.64 7.64
C ASN A 38 -0.22 -10.76 7.55
N TYR A 39 -0.71 -10.60 6.32
CA TYR A 39 -1.98 -9.94 6.07
C TYR A 39 -2.67 -10.69 4.93
N ASN A 40 -3.79 -11.33 5.22
CA ASN A 40 -4.50 -12.15 4.25
C ASN A 40 -5.14 -11.29 3.14
N TRP A 41 -5.64 -11.93 2.09
CA TRP A 41 -6.30 -11.25 0.98
C TRP A 41 -7.34 -10.26 1.46
N HIS A 42 -7.22 -9.02 1.03
CA HIS A 42 -8.15 -7.94 1.38
C HIS A 42 -8.05 -6.80 0.36
N CYS A 43 -9.06 -5.93 0.39
CA CYS A 43 -9.06 -4.66 -0.34
C CYS A 43 -9.11 -3.52 0.68
N ASP A 44 -8.53 -2.40 0.33
CA ASP A 44 -8.51 -1.22 1.21
C ASP A 44 -9.72 -0.30 0.99
N TYR A 45 -10.37 -0.42 -0.16
CA TYR A 45 -11.49 0.44 -0.54
C TYR A 45 -12.62 0.41 0.48
N GLY A 46 -13.23 1.56 0.72
CA GLY A 46 -14.39 1.71 1.60
C GLY A 46 -14.06 2.13 3.02
N GLU A 47 -12.81 2.01 3.45
CA GLU A 47 -12.39 2.42 4.79
C GLU A 47 -11.70 3.77 4.73
N ALA A 48 -12.28 4.77 5.39
CA ALA A 48 -11.70 6.09 5.45
C ALA A 48 -12.01 6.74 6.79
N PRO A 49 -11.09 7.59 7.32
CA PRO A 49 -11.29 8.24 8.61
C PRO A 49 -12.30 9.39 8.55
N VAL A 50 -12.58 9.90 7.35
CA VAL A 50 -13.48 11.04 7.17
C VAL A 50 -14.77 10.60 6.49
N ARG A 51 -15.89 10.97 7.08
CA ARG A 51 -17.21 10.64 6.54
C ARG A 51 -17.36 11.14 5.10
N GLY A 52 -17.92 10.29 4.24
CA GLY A 52 -18.12 10.60 2.83
C GLY A 52 -16.89 10.42 1.95
N SER A 53 -15.77 10.03 2.55
CA SER A 53 -14.54 9.73 1.82
C SER A 53 -14.26 8.23 1.85
N VAL A 54 -13.59 7.75 0.83
CA VAL A 54 -13.10 6.37 0.74
C VAL A 54 -11.65 6.37 0.30
N ARG A 55 -10.94 5.30 0.64
CA ARG A 55 -9.58 5.08 0.15
C ARG A 55 -9.63 4.80 -1.33
N LYS A 56 -8.89 5.54 -2.13
CA LYS A 56 -8.85 5.42 -3.59
C LYS A 56 -7.55 4.85 -4.09
N LEU A 57 -6.44 5.29 -3.53
CA LEU A 57 -5.12 4.75 -3.87
C LEU A 57 -4.44 4.26 -2.61
N SER A 58 -3.76 3.14 -2.76
CA SER A 58 -2.94 2.53 -1.71
C SER A 58 -1.48 2.57 -2.12
N MET A 59 -0.60 2.64 -1.13
CA MET A 59 0.85 2.69 -1.32
C MET A 59 1.52 1.74 -0.35
N SER A 60 2.57 1.07 -0.81
CA SER A 60 3.48 0.34 0.05
C SER A 60 4.92 0.68 -0.33
N VAL A 61 5.69 1.12 0.65
CA VAL A 61 7.11 1.41 0.49
C VAL A 61 7.89 0.42 1.34
N HIS A 62 8.82 -0.30 0.71
CA HIS A 62 9.68 -1.25 1.40
C HIS A 62 10.83 -0.51 2.07
N LEU A 63 10.88 -0.52 3.39
CA LEU A 63 11.90 0.19 4.18
C LEU A 63 12.99 -0.75 4.67
N PRO A 64 14.21 -0.21 4.92
CA PRO A 64 15.28 -1.01 5.51
C PRO A 64 14.90 -1.52 6.88
N ALA A 65 15.26 -2.76 7.17
CA ALA A 65 15.13 -3.37 8.49
C ALA A 65 16.52 -3.60 9.07
N PRO A 66 16.66 -3.70 10.43
CA PRO A 66 17.96 -3.97 11.05
C PRO A 66 18.57 -5.29 10.60
N LYS A 67 17.76 -6.25 10.19
CA LYS A 67 18.18 -7.53 9.68
C LYS A 67 17.42 -7.84 8.41
N GLU A 68 18.02 -8.66 7.55
CA GLU A 68 17.31 -9.22 6.41
C GLU A 68 16.12 -10.05 6.87
N TYR A 69 15.26 -10.42 5.95
CA TYR A 69 14.11 -11.25 6.23
C TYR A 69 13.82 -12.16 5.05
N GLU A 70 13.01 -13.18 5.31
CA GLU A 70 12.47 -14.09 4.29
C GLU A 70 10.96 -14.19 4.45
N GLY A 71 10.27 -14.47 3.35
CA GLY A 71 8.82 -14.41 3.31
C GLY A 71 8.33 -12.98 3.15
N GLY A 72 7.10 -12.73 3.51
CA GLY A 72 6.53 -11.39 3.53
C GLY A 72 6.33 -10.77 2.15
N GLU A 73 6.25 -11.57 1.09
CA GLU A 73 6.00 -11.08 -0.26
C GLU A 73 4.65 -10.40 -0.34
N LEU A 74 4.61 -9.26 -1.00
CA LEU A 74 3.36 -8.57 -1.31
C LEU A 74 2.87 -9.02 -2.67
N ASN A 75 1.68 -9.57 -2.73
CA ASN A 75 1.03 -10.00 -3.96
C ASN A 75 -0.24 -9.19 -4.19
N LEU A 76 -0.46 -8.82 -5.44
CA LEU A 76 -1.67 -8.14 -5.91
C LEU A 76 -2.36 -9.03 -6.93
N ILE A 77 -3.68 -8.91 -7.05
CA ILE A 77 -4.42 -9.51 -8.15
C ILE A 77 -4.80 -8.41 -9.13
N ASN A 78 -4.33 -8.51 -10.37
CA ASN A 78 -4.68 -7.55 -11.40
C ASN A 78 -6.11 -7.77 -11.89
N TYR A 79 -6.58 -6.90 -12.79
CA TYR A 79 -7.93 -6.96 -13.32
C TYR A 79 -8.24 -8.23 -14.14
N SER A 80 -7.20 -8.96 -14.53
CA SER A 80 -7.35 -10.25 -15.25
C SER A 80 -7.28 -11.45 -14.31
N ASN A 81 -7.34 -11.25 -13.00
CA ASN A 81 -7.23 -12.25 -11.94
C ASN A 81 -5.87 -12.97 -11.88
N TYR A 82 -4.82 -12.36 -12.41
CA TYR A 82 -3.46 -12.89 -12.28
C TYR A 82 -2.76 -12.26 -11.09
N PRO A 83 -2.11 -13.07 -10.24
CA PRO A 83 -1.30 -12.52 -9.17
C PRO A 83 -0.06 -11.80 -9.71
N ILE A 84 0.24 -10.64 -9.14
CA ILE A 84 1.43 -9.87 -9.45
C ILE A 84 2.30 -9.85 -8.21
N MET A 85 3.56 -10.25 -8.36
CA MET A 85 4.55 -10.18 -7.29
C MET A 85 5.22 -8.82 -7.30
N VAL A 86 5.19 -8.14 -6.16
CA VAL A 86 5.80 -6.82 -6.02
C VAL A 86 7.30 -6.97 -5.74
N ASN A 87 8.10 -6.12 -6.36
CA ASN A 87 9.53 -6.07 -6.12
C ASN A 87 9.82 -5.75 -4.65
N ASN A 88 10.69 -6.55 -4.02
CA ASN A 88 11.04 -6.41 -2.61
C ASN A 88 12.36 -5.65 -2.37
N ASN A 89 12.89 -4.97 -3.36
CA ASN A 89 14.11 -4.18 -3.18
C ASN A 89 13.84 -3.02 -2.22
N LEU A 90 14.86 -2.66 -1.45
CA LEU A 90 14.78 -1.52 -0.53
C LEU A 90 14.39 -0.24 -1.28
N GLY A 91 13.48 0.52 -0.69
CA GLY A 91 12.97 1.75 -1.30
C GLY A 91 11.95 1.51 -2.40
N SER A 92 11.70 0.26 -2.80
CA SER A 92 10.66 -0.03 -3.79
C SER A 92 9.31 0.48 -3.31
N THR A 93 8.64 1.22 -4.19
CA THR A 93 7.36 1.82 -3.89
C THR A 93 6.36 1.37 -4.93
N ILE A 94 5.22 0.87 -4.49
CA ILE A 94 4.10 0.57 -5.37
C ILE A 94 2.89 1.38 -4.95
N VAL A 95 2.21 1.94 -5.94
CA VAL A 95 0.94 2.63 -5.77
C VAL A 95 -0.10 1.89 -6.61
N PHE A 96 -1.22 1.57 -6.01
CA PHE A 96 -2.26 0.80 -6.70
C PHE A 96 -3.65 1.27 -6.25
N ASP A 97 -4.64 0.95 -7.08
CA ASP A 97 -6.04 1.21 -6.77
C ASP A 97 -6.44 0.44 -5.50
N SER A 98 -7.04 1.13 -4.54
CA SER A 98 -7.43 0.52 -3.26
C SER A 98 -8.44 -0.62 -3.38
N ARG A 99 -9.09 -0.76 -4.53
CA ARG A 99 -10.02 -1.86 -4.82
C ARG A 99 -9.31 -3.17 -5.19
N ILE A 100 -8.00 -3.12 -5.48
CA ILE A 100 -7.25 -4.31 -5.88
C ILE A 100 -7.02 -5.19 -4.66
N PRO A 101 -7.41 -6.47 -4.71
CA PRO A 101 -7.08 -7.41 -3.65
C PRO A 101 -5.57 -7.61 -3.54
N HIS A 102 -5.08 -7.64 -2.31
CA HIS A 102 -3.66 -7.84 -2.06
C HIS A 102 -3.44 -8.62 -0.78
N LYS A 103 -2.24 -9.15 -0.62
CA LYS A 103 -1.88 -10.04 0.48
C LYS A 103 -0.41 -9.88 0.79
N VAL A 104 -0.06 -9.97 2.08
CA VAL A 104 1.32 -10.11 2.55
C VAL A 104 1.49 -11.52 3.10
N TRP A 105 2.39 -12.28 2.49
CA TRP A 105 2.70 -13.64 2.92
C TRP A 105 3.39 -13.64 4.28
N PRO A 106 3.27 -14.74 5.06
CA PRO A 106 3.92 -14.79 6.36
C PRO A 106 5.44 -14.61 6.28
N ILE A 107 5.96 -13.88 7.25
CA ILE A 107 7.40 -13.76 7.46
C ILE A 107 7.89 -15.10 8.05
N THR A 108 8.90 -15.70 7.44
CA THR A 108 9.46 -16.96 7.89
C THR A 108 10.74 -16.77 8.67
N TRP A 109 11.42 -15.64 8.46
CA TRP A 109 12.66 -15.28 9.14
C TRP A 109 12.85 -13.77 9.10
N GLY A 110 13.34 -13.20 10.18
CA GLY A 110 13.68 -11.78 10.26
C GLY A 110 12.46 -10.87 10.47
N THR A 111 12.64 -9.62 10.13
CA THR A 111 11.62 -8.57 10.31
C THR A 111 11.49 -7.74 9.03
N ARG A 112 10.25 -7.55 8.57
CA ARG A 112 9.95 -6.69 7.44
C ARG A 112 9.35 -5.37 7.94
N ILE A 113 9.82 -4.26 7.40
CA ILE A 113 9.30 -2.93 7.71
C ILE A 113 8.77 -2.29 6.43
N ALA A 114 7.56 -1.77 6.48
CA ALA A 114 6.95 -1.09 5.36
C ALA A 114 6.25 0.19 5.81
N LEU A 115 6.32 1.22 4.99
CA LEU A 115 5.43 2.37 5.11
C LEU A 115 4.24 2.13 4.19
N VAL A 116 3.05 2.11 4.75
CA VAL A 116 1.83 2.02 3.96
C VAL A 116 1.08 3.33 4.02
N GLY A 117 0.35 3.63 2.97
CA GLY A 117 -0.40 4.88 2.91
C GLY A 117 -1.63 4.75 2.04
N TRP A 118 -2.53 5.70 2.24
CA TRP A 118 -3.77 5.78 1.47
C TRP A 118 -4.08 7.22 1.12
N ALA A 119 -4.49 7.43 -0.12
CA ALA A 119 -5.04 8.69 -0.59
C ALA A 119 -6.56 8.53 -0.69
N ASN A 120 -7.29 9.44 -0.07
CA ASN A 120 -8.73 9.38 0.06
C ASN A 120 -9.40 10.39 -0.87
N GLY A 121 -10.64 10.10 -1.22
CA GLY A 121 -11.46 10.99 -2.04
C GLY A 121 -12.92 10.60 -1.96
N PRO A 122 -13.79 11.28 -2.74
CA PRO A 122 -15.20 10.96 -2.75
C PRO A 122 -15.44 9.57 -3.32
N LYS A 123 -16.57 8.97 -2.94
CA LYS A 123 -16.96 7.65 -3.45
C LYS A 123 -16.98 7.66 -4.98
N LEU A 124 -16.57 6.55 -5.57
CA LEU A 124 -16.72 6.32 -6.99
C LEU A 124 -18.21 6.17 -7.34
N ARG A 125 -18.57 6.74 -8.46
CA ARG A 125 -19.97 6.72 -8.93
C ARG A 125 -20.10 5.92 -10.20
#